data_8700cfdb383b74e94aae6deddbc094b7
#
_entry.id   8700cfdb383b74e94aae6deddbc094b7
#
_cell.length_a   1.000
_cell.length_b   1.000
_cell.length_c   1.000
_cell.angle_alpha   90.00
_cell.angle_beta   90.00
_cell.angle_gamma   90.00
#
_symmetry.space_group_name_H-M   'P 1'
#
loop_
_entity.id
_entity.type
_entity.pdbx_description
1 polymer ?
#
loop_
_entity_poly.entity_id
_entity_poly.type
_entity_poly.pdbx_seq_one_letter_code
_entity_poly.pdbx_strand_id
1 'polypeptide(L)'
;MKKLLKTIRDIILLVFRNLFLRLFLHHTPINKKYDVSICSIFKNESVFLQEWIEYHLLIGIEHFYLYDNESEDKPENVLQPYIDRGIVSLKPWAGKHAQMSAYKDFYDSY
;
A
#
# COMPACT_ATOMS: atom_id res chain seq x y z
N MET A 1 40.24 -14.47 31.26
CA MET A 1 40.62 -13.35 30.38
C MET A 1 40.29 -13.61 28.89
N LYS A 2 40.62 -14.77 28.32
CA LYS A 2 40.31 -15.09 26.93
C LYS A 2 38.81 -15.11 26.61
N LYS A 3 37.93 -15.60 27.53
CA LYS A 3 36.47 -15.57 27.37
C LYS A 3 35.91 -14.14 27.32
N LEU A 4 36.41 -13.27 28.20
CA LEU A 4 35.98 -11.86 28.31
C LEU A 4 36.35 -11.10 26.99
N LEU A 5 37.57 -11.28 26.50
CA LEU A 5 38.03 -10.66 25.26
C LEU A 5 37.22 -11.14 24.04
N LYS A 6 36.83 -12.41 23.98
CA LYS A 6 35.96 -12.96 22.95
C LYS A 6 34.56 -12.30 23.00
N THR A 7 33.97 -12.19 24.18
CA THR A 7 32.66 -11.57 24.41
C THR A 7 32.67 -10.10 24.01
N ILE A 8 33.68 -9.34 24.37
CA ILE A 8 33.84 -7.93 24.01
C ILE A 8 33.96 -7.78 22.49
N ARG A 9 34.77 -8.62 21.84
CA ARG A 9 34.91 -8.64 20.36
C ARG A 9 33.57 -8.92 19.69
N ASP A 10 32.80 -9.90 20.18
CA ASP A 10 31.53 -10.29 19.59
C ASP A 10 30.47 -9.17 19.75
N ILE A 11 30.45 -8.46 20.88
CA ILE A 11 29.60 -7.28 21.10
C ILE A 11 30.00 -6.14 20.15
N ILE A 12 31.28 -5.85 19.97
CA ILE A 12 31.78 -4.82 19.06
C ILE A 12 31.36 -5.15 17.62
N LEU A 13 31.54 -6.40 17.18
CA LEU A 13 31.12 -6.85 15.84
C LEU A 13 29.61 -6.70 15.64
N LEU A 14 28.81 -6.98 16.67
CA LEU A 14 27.35 -6.86 16.62
C LEU A 14 26.90 -5.40 16.51
N VAL A 15 27.56 -4.49 17.24
CA VAL A 15 27.31 -3.05 17.18
C VAL A 15 27.71 -2.49 15.82
N PHE A 16 28.89 -2.86 15.29
CA PHE A 16 29.33 -2.44 13.96
C PHE A 16 28.42 -2.98 12.85
N ARG A 17 27.99 -4.23 12.93
CA ARG A 17 27.02 -4.82 11.99
C ARG A 17 25.69 -4.04 12.00
N ASN A 18 25.17 -3.73 13.17
CA ASN A 18 23.91 -2.99 13.29
C ASN A 18 24.05 -1.54 12.82
N LEU A 19 25.19 -0.90 13.10
CA LEU A 19 25.49 0.45 12.61
C LEU A 19 25.65 0.44 11.07
N PHE A 20 26.38 -0.54 10.53
CA PHE A 20 26.56 -0.72 9.09
C PHE A 20 25.23 -0.96 8.39
N LEU A 21 24.39 -1.86 8.93
CA LEU A 21 23.03 -2.08 8.43
C LEU A 21 22.18 -0.81 8.48
N ARG A 22 22.26 -0.01 9.53
CA ARG A 22 21.55 1.28 9.63
C ARG A 22 22.05 2.30 8.61
N LEU A 23 23.35 2.36 8.35
CA LEU A 23 23.93 3.29 7.38
C LEU A 23 23.66 2.89 5.93
N PHE A 24 23.66 1.57 5.63
CA PHE A 24 23.43 1.06 4.28
C PHE A 24 21.96 0.74 3.97
N LEU A 25 21.17 0.43 5.00
CA LEU A 25 19.71 0.32 4.91
C LEU A 25 19.03 1.67 5.24
N HIS A 26 19.80 2.75 5.29
CA HIS A 26 19.18 4.06 5.21
C HIS A 26 18.51 4.13 3.83
N HIS A 27 17.31 3.65 3.80
CA HIS A 27 16.38 3.90 2.74
C HIS A 27 16.46 5.39 2.46
N THR A 28 16.91 5.74 1.27
CA THR A 28 16.52 7.02 0.69
C THR A 28 15.04 7.15 0.98
N PRO A 29 14.57 8.24 1.61
CA PRO A 29 13.15 8.39 1.84
C PRO A 29 12.50 8.29 0.46
N ILE A 30 11.90 7.14 0.18
CA ILE A 30 10.95 7.04 -0.91
C ILE A 30 9.94 8.10 -0.53
N ASN A 31 9.73 9.05 -1.42
CA ASN A 31 8.77 10.13 -1.19
C ASN A 31 7.38 9.49 -1.18
N LYS A 32 7.07 8.83 -0.06
CA LYS A 32 5.82 8.09 0.14
C LYS A 32 4.71 9.09 0.27
N LYS A 33 3.79 9.06 -0.67
CA LYS A 33 2.57 9.88 -0.57
C LYS A 33 1.65 9.37 0.55
N TYR A 34 1.63 8.06 0.76
CA TYR A 34 0.81 7.39 1.80
C TYR A 34 1.65 6.33 2.50
N ASP A 35 1.42 6.12 3.80
CA ASP A 35 2.08 5.04 4.55
C ASP A 35 1.44 3.69 4.24
N VAL A 36 0.10 3.65 4.18
CA VAL A 36 -0.66 2.44 3.82
C VAL A 36 -1.79 2.78 2.86
N SER A 37 -1.82 2.08 1.74
CA SER A 37 -2.89 2.19 0.75
C SER A 37 -3.37 0.82 0.29
N ILE A 38 -4.57 0.76 -0.26
CA ILE A 38 -5.15 -0.45 -0.85
C ILE A 38 -5.27 -0.29 -2.35
N CYS A 39 -4.85 -1.31 -3.10
CA CYS A 39 -5.18 -1.49 -4.51
C CYS A 39 -6.18 -2.62 -4.64
N SER A 40 -7.30 -2.38 -5.30
CA SER A 40 -8.34 -3.39 -5.51
C SER A 40 -9.05 -3.21 -6.86
N ILE A 41 -9.39 -4.32 -7.48
CA ILE A 41 -10.30 -4.37 -8.62
C ILE A 41 -11.66 -4.90 -8.16
N PHE A 42 -12.74 -4.32 -8.65
CA PHE A 42 -14.11 -4.69 -8.27
C PHE A 42 -15.05 -4.64 -9.46
N LYS A 43 -16.20 -5.28 -9.31
CA LYS A 43 -17.31 -5.22 -10.26
C LYS A 43 -18.64 -5.38 -9.53
N ASN A 44 -19.57 -4.44 -9.75
CA ASN A 44 -20.94 -4.47 -9.20
C ASN A 44 -20.97 -4.57 -7.65
N GLU A 45 -20.10 -3.82 -6.96
CA GLU A 45 -20.00 -3.82 -5.50
C GLU A 45 -20.47 -2.49 -4.87
N SER A 46 -21.17 -1.62 -5.60
CA SER A 46 -21.53 -0.27 -5.15
C SER A 46 -22.26 -0.24 -3.81
N VAL A 47 -23.07 -1.25 -3.53
CA VAL A 47 -23.81 -1.39 -2.26
C VAL A 47 -22.89 -1.52 -1.05
N PHE A 48 -21.71 -2.13 -1.22
CA PHE A 48 -20.78 -2.43 -0.13
C PHE A 48 -19.60 -1.45 -0.07
N LEU A 49 -19.34 -0.68 -1.11
CA LEU A 49 -18.13 0.17 -1.23
C LEU A 49 -18.04 1.19 -0.12
N GLN A 50 -19.13 1.83 0.28
CA GLN A 50 -19.11 2.84 1.33
C GLN A 50 -18.69 2.24 2.68
N GLU A 51 -19.35 1.17 3.09
CA GLU A 51 -19.03 0.48 4.36
C GLU A 51 -17.61 -0.04 4.36
N TRP A 52 -17.17 -0.62 3.24
CA TRP A 52 -15.83 -1.15 3.07
C TRP A 52 -14.75 -0.05 3.17
N ILE A 53 -14.96 1.11 2.53
CA ILE A 53 -14.03 2.24 2.61
C ILE A 53 -13.99 2.79 4.04
N GLU A 54 -15.15 3.05 4.65
CA GLU A 54 -15.24 3.62 6.01
C GLU A 54 -14.55 2.71 7.04
N TYR A 55 -14.76 1.39 6.94
CA TYR A 55 -14.08 0.42 7.81
C TYR A 55 -12.55 0.50 7.67
N HIS A 56 -12.04 0.52 6.45
CA HIS A 56 -10.59 0.56 6.21
C HIS A 56 -9.98 1.90 6.60
N LEU A 57 -10.69 3.01 6.46
CA LEU A 57 -10.24 4.31 6.99
C LEU A 57 -10.10 4.27 8.52
N LEU A 58 -11.02 3.61 9.23
CA LEU A 58 -10.95 3.46 10.69
C LEU A 58 -9.71 2.69 11.15
N ILE A 59 -9.25 1.71 10.39
CA ILE A 59 -8.06 0.92 10.72
C ILE A 59 -6.75 1.52 10.19
N GLY A 60 -6.79 2.70 9.59
CA GLY A 60 -5.60 3.46 9.23
C GLY A 60 -5.17 3.40 7.76
N ILE A 61 -6.03 2.90 6.86
CA ILE A 61 -5.79 3.02 5.42
C ILE A 61 -5.99 4.48 5.01
N GLU A 62 -5.04 5.03 4.25
CA GLU A 62 -5.01 6.45 3.88
C GLU A 62 -5.51 6.70 2.47
N HIS A 63 -5.35 5.74 1.57
CA HIS A 63 -5.76 5.89 0.17
C HIS A 63 -6.17 4.56 -0.47
N PHE A 64 -7.09 4.64 -1.44
CA PHE A 64 -7.61 3.49 -2.19
C PHE A 64 -7.40 3.72 -3.69
N TYR A 65 -6.68 2.83 -4.32
CA TYR A 65 -6.55 2.74 -5.77
C TYR A 65 -7.53 1.68 -6.27
N LEU A 66 -8.66 2.12 -6.82
CA LEU A 66 -9.77 1.25 -7.21
C LEU A 66 -9.86 1.13 -8.72
N TYR A 67 -9.97 -0.09 -9.19
CA TYR A 67 -10.15 -0.44 -10.60
C TYR A 67 -11.56 -0.96 -10.80
N ASP A 68 -12.37 -0.25 -11.57
CA ASP A 68 -13.74 -0.64 -11.88
C ASP A 68 -13.77 -1.52 -13.13
N ASN A 69 -14.07 -2.80 -12.94
CA ASN A 69 -14.16 -3.79 -14.00
C ASN A 69 -15.54 -3.81 -14.64
N GLU A 70 -15.91 -2.73 -15.33
CA GLU A 70 -17.15 -2.62 -16.09
C GLU A 70 -18.41 -2.84 -15.22
N SER A 71 -18.49 -2.17 -14.05
CA SER A 71 -19.68 -2.21 -13.20
C SER A 71 -20.87 -1.53 -13.86
N GLU A 72 -22.04 -2.11 -13.70
CA GLU A 72 -23.32 -1.59 -14.22
C GLU A 72 -24.09 -0.81 -13.14
N ASP A 73 -23.70 -0.93 -11.88
CA ASP A 73 -24.37 -0.35 -10.70
C ASP A 73 -23.90 1.07 -10.34
N LYS A 74 -23.18 1.74 -11.25
CA LYS A 74 -22.73 3.14 -11.14
C LYS A 74 -21.95 3.41 -9.84
N PRO A 75 -20.79 2.78 -9.65
CA PRO A 75 -19.98 2.94 -8.44
C PRO A 75 -19.49 4.38 -8.24
N GLU A 76 -19.37 5.17 -9.28
CA GLU A 76 -19.02 6.60 -9.21
C GLU A 76 -19.97 7.40 -8.33
N ASN A 77 -21.26 7.05 -8.28
CA ASN A 77 -22.22 7.74 -7.42
C ASN A 77 -21.89 7.59 -5.91
N VAL A 78 -21.33 6.46 -5.53
CA VAL A 78 -20.89 6.17 -4.15
C VAL A 78 -19.49 6.72 -3.91
N LEU A 79 -18.60 6.62 -4.90
CA LEU A 79 -17.19 6.94 -4.76
C LEU A 79 -16.86 8.43 -4.92
N GLN A 80 -17.71 9.21 -5.58
CA GLN A 80 -17.44 10.61 -5.87
C GLN A 80 -17.08 11.45 -4.63
N PRO A 81 -17.76 11.35 -3.48
CA PRO A 81 -17.38 12.10 -2.29
C PRO A 81 -15.96 11.76 -1.80
N TYR A 82 -15.53 10.51 -1.94
CA TYR A 82 -14.18 10.07 -1.57
C TYR A 82 -13.13 10.49 -2.60
N ILE A 83 -13.48 10.52 -3.87
CA ILE A 83 -12.61 11.03 -4.95
C ILE A 83 -12.37 12.52 -4.74
N ASP A 84 -13.41 13.31 -4.46
CA ASP A 84 -13.33 14.74 -4.21
C ASP A 84 -12.46 15.08 -2.99
N ARG A 85 -12.44 14.20 -1.99
CA ARG A 85 -11.58 14.32 -0.80
C ARG A 85 -10.16 13.80 -1.01
N GLY A 86 -9.83 13.26 -2.19
CA GLY A 86 -8.52 12.69 -2.48
C GLY A 86 -8.24 11.34 -1.80
N ILE A 87 -9.27 10.66 -1.29
CA ILE A 87 -9.16 9.36 -0.59
C ILE A 87 -9.17 8.20 -1.60
N VAL A 88 -9.89 8.35 -2.71
CA VAL A 88 -10.03 7.32 -3.75
C VAL A 88 -9.51 7.82 -5.08
N SER A 89 -8.70 6.99 -5.73
CA SER A 89 -8.38 7.09 -7.17
C SER A 89 -9.11 5.97 -7.89
N LEU A 90 -10.05 6.33 -8.77
CA LEU A 90 -10.85 5.39 -9.53
C LEU A 90 -10.36 5.33 -10.97
N LYS A 91 -10.15 4.13 -11.49
CA LYS A 91 -9.73 3.88 -12.86
C LYS A 91 -10.62 2.81 -13.51
N PRO A 92 -11.24 3.08 -14.67
CA PRO A 92 -11.96 2.04 -15.42
C PRO A 92 -10.98 0.99 -15.93
N TRP A 93 -11.35 -0.28 -15.84
CA TRP A 93 -10.50 -1.39 -16.23
C TRP A 93 -11.30 -2.53 -16.86
N ALA A 94 -11.33 -2.56 -18.18
CA ALA A 94 -12.11 -3.53 -18.94
C ALA A 94 -11.45 -4.91 -19.05
N GLY A 95 -12.26 -5.92 -19.32
CA GLY A 95 -11.83 -7.26 -19.70
C GLY A 95 -12.14 -8.34 -18.67
N LYS A 96 -12.14 -9.58 -19.16
CA LYS A 96 -12.30 -10.77 -18.32
C LYS A 96 -10.97 -11.12 -17.67
N HIS A 97 -11.01 -11.64 -16.44
CA HIS A 97 -9.81 -12.03 -15.68
C HIS A 97 -8.76 -10.90 -15.56
N ALA A 98 -9.23 -9.66 -15.46
CA ALA A 98 -8.42 -8.45 -15.54
C ALA A 98 -7.65 -8.13 -14.25
N GLN A 99 -7.74 -8.96 -13.22
CA GLN A 99 -7.14 -8.69 -11.89
C GLN A 99 -5.62 -8.52 -11.96
N MET A 100 -4.93 -9.46 -12.60
CA MET A 100 -3.47 -9.40 -12.68
C MET A 100 -2.98 -8.21 -13.50
N SER A 101 -3.69 -7.86 -14.59
CA SER A 101 -3.33 -6.71 -15.40
C SER A 101 -3.58 -5.39 -14.67
N ALA A 102 -4.64 -5.30 -13.85
CA ALA A 102 -4.90 -4.13 -13.01
C ALA A 102 -3.81 -3.93 -11.95
N TYR A 103 -3.40 -4.99 -11.28
CA TYR A 103 -2.32 -4.93 -10.30
C TYR A 103 -0.96 -4.62 -10.91
N LYS A 104 -0.71 -5.12 -12.13
CA LYS A 104 0.48 -4.73 -12.87
C LYS A 104 0.47 -3.25 -13.24
N ASP A 105 -0.64 -2.74 -13.73
CA ASP A 105 -0.82 -1.31 -14.04
C ASP A 105 -0.58 -0.45 -12.78
N PHE A 106 -1.12 -0.85 -11.65
CA PHE A 106 -0.86 -0.18 -10.37
C PHE A 106 0.63 -0.16 -10.02
N TYR A 107 1.29 -1.31 -10.09
CA TYR A 107 2.72 -1.41 -9.79
C TYR A 107 3.60 -0.56 -10.69
N ASP A 108 3.25 -0.46 -11.98
CA ASP A 108 4.00 0.31 -12.97
C ASP A 108 3.72 1.83 -12.85
N SER A 109 2.59 2.22 -12.24
CA SER A 109 2.13 3.63 -12.19
C SER A 109 2.49 4.35 -10.89
N TYR A 110 2.71 3.62 -9.80
CA TYR A 110 2.92 4.14 -8.45
C TYR A 110 4.08 3.44 -7.74
#